data_cb7d2302f0cb780a5b5028b6ae44b4fe
#
_entry.id   cb7d2302f0cb780a5b5028b6ae44b4fe
#
_cell.length_a   1.000
_cell.length_b   1.000
_cell.length_c   1.000
_cell.angle_alpha   90.00
_cell.angle_beta   90.00
_cell.angle_gamma   90.00
#
_symmetry.space_group_name_H-M   'P 1'
#
loop_
_entity.id
_entity.type
_entity.pdbx_description
1 polymer ?
#
loop_
_entity_poly.entity_id
_entity_poly.type
_entity_poly.pdbx_seq_one_letter_code
_entity_poly.pdbx_strand_id
1 'polypeptide(L)'
;MTDKFNAETFVACGPTVSRRGLILSAGAAGLTWASGAGRAFAASENILRVGFISPRTGPLGGFGQTDGYVLDLARATLKDGLKIGDKTYEVQILDQDTQSDPSRAGQLAKSSINGEGVDLMLAVSTPETINPVADACEAAGVPCLSTVMPWEAWYFGRGAKPGAPSPFKWTYHFGFGGGEFFKAYVSQWNLIPTNKKVGVLYPNDADGNAIRANLAPALGKAGFTIIDPGPYEDGTTDYSAQIALFKKEKC
;
A
#
# COMPACT_ATOMS: atom_id res chain seq x y z
N MET A 1 -13.66 51.82 -41.30
CA MET A 1 -12.29 51.66 -41.80
C MET A 1 -11.80 50.34 -41.20
N THR A 2 -12.21 49.23 -41.74
CA THR A 2 -11.72 48.39 -42.87
C THR A 2 -10.22 48.18 -42.84
N ASP A 3 -9.78 47.00 -42.45
CA ASP A 3 -9.01 46.22 -43.37
C ASP A 3 -8.97 44.73 -42.93
N LYS A 4 -9.33 43.91 -43.91
CA LYS A 4 -9.31 42.44 -43.90
C LYS A 4 -7.87 42.01 -44.27
N PHE A 5 -7.30 41.07 -43.52
CA PHE A 5 -6.18 40.29 -44.04
C PHE A 5 -6.61 38.86 -44.32
N ASN A 6 -6.56 38.53 -45.61
CA ASN A 6 -6.71 37.19 -46.18
C ASN A 6 -5.43 36.38 -45.88
N ALA A 7 -5.57 35.20 -45.32
CA ALA A 7 -4.53 34.18 -45.26
C ALA A 7 -4.83 33.13 -46.32
N GLU A 8 -4.04 33.12 -47.39
CA GLU A 8 -4.05 32.09 -48.41
C GLU A 8 -3.50 30.77 -47.92
N THR A 9 -4.24 29.74 -48.22
CA THR A 9 -4.02 28.33 -47.91
C THR A 9 -2.93 27.78 -48.82
N PHE A 10 -1.79 27.36 -48.26
CA PHE A 10 -0.82 26.49 -48.94
C PHE A 10 -1.15 25.04 -48.64
N VAL A 11 -1.73 24.34 -49.61
CA VAL A 11 -1.88 22.89 -49.61
C VAL A 11 -0.63 22.28 -50.21
N ALA A 12 0.22 21.69 -49.38
CA ALA A 12 1.32 20.87 -49.85
C ALA A 12 0.81 19.46 -50.12
N CYS A 13 0.74 19.10 -51.38
CA CYS A 13 0.41 17.75 -51.88
C CYS A 13 1.64 16.84 -51.67
N GLY A 14 1.62 16.01 -50.61
CA GLY A 14 2.56 14.93 -50.44
C GLY A 14 2.10 13.64 -51.17
N PRO A 15 3.00 12.80 -51.64
CA PRO A 15 2.65 11.61 -52.39
C PRO A 15 1.90 10.61 -51.52
N THR A 16 0.71 10.21 -51.94
CA THR A 16 -0.09 9.16 -51.32
C THR A 16 0.55 7.79 -51.57
N VAL A 17 1.12 7.18 -50.55
CA VAL A 17 1.59 5.81 -50.62
C VAL A 17 0.41 4.87 -50.46
N SER A 18 0.10 4.13 -51.52
CA SER A 18 -1.00 3.15 -51.57
C SER A 18 -0.65 1.95 -50.67
N ARG A 19 -1.64 1.43 -49.94
CA ARG A 19 -1.49 0.22 -49.07
C ARG A 19 -0.97 -1.01 -49.80
N ARG A 20 -1.03 -1.10 -51.11
CA ARG A 20 -0.50 -2.18 -51.91
C ARG A 20 1.01 -2.04 -52.20
N GLY A 21 1.56 -0.82 -52.18
CA GLY A 21 3.00 -0.57 -52.33
C GLY A 21 3.82 -0.92 -51.09
N LEU A 22 3.18 -0.92 -49.91
CA LEU A 22 3.88 -1.25 -48.65
C LEU A 22 4.11 -2.75 -48.45
N ILE A 23 3.36 -3.63 -49.14
CA ILE A 23 3.47 -5.09 -48.98
C ILE A 23 4.55 -5.67 -49.87
N LEU A 24 4.90 -5.03 -50.98
CA LEU A 24 5.90 -5.51 -51.91
C LEU A 24 7.35 -5.07 -51.58
N SER A 25 7.50 -4.05 -50.72
CA SER A 25 8.85 -3.63 -50.27
C SER A 25 9.29 -4.29 -48.96
N ALA A 26 8.44 -5.07 -48.29
CA ALA A 26 8.77 -5.80 -47.07
C ALA A 26 9.40 -7.19 -47.34
N GLY A 27 9.37 -7.66 -48.58
CA GLY A 27 9.82 -9.02 -48.92
C GLY A 27 11.32 -9.18 -49.15
N ALA A 28 12.08 -8.12 -49.40
CA ALA A 28 13.50 -8.20 -49.74
C ALA A 28 14.47 -7.74 -48.64
N ALA A 29 13.95 -7.10 -47.56
CA ALA A 29 14.76 -6.65 -46.42
C ALA A 29 14.68 -7.58 -45.21
N GLY A 30 13.92 -8.68 -45.29
CA GLY A 30 13.60 -9.56 -44.17
C GLY A 30 14.64 -10.66 -43.85
N LEU A 31 15.71 -10.77 -44.61
CA LEU A 31 16.65 -11.89 -44.43
C LEU A 31 18.01 -11.54 -43.86
N THR A 32 18.29 -10.27 -43.54
CA THR A 32 19.57 -9.86 -42.93
C THR A 32 19.47 -9.28 -41.51
N TRP A 33 18.26 -9.20 -40.92
CA TRP A 33 18.07 -8.72 -39.56
C TRP A 33 17.76 -9.82 -38.55
N ALA A 34 17.79 -11.09 -38.97
CA ALA A 34 17.51 -12.21 -38.06
C ALA A 34 18.74 -12.69 -37.27
N SER A 35 19.91 -12.06 -37.43
CA SER A 35 21.13 -12.47 -36.70
C SER A 35 21.67 -11.44 -35.70
N GLY A 36 20.95 -10.37 -35.44
CA GLY A 36 21.46 -9.30 -34.57
C GLY A 36 20.53 -8.82 -33.43
N ALA A 37 19.29 -9.27 -33.34
CA ALA A 37 18.32 -8.79 -32.37
C ALA A 37 17.83 -9.85 -31.38
N GLY A 38 18.61 -10.86 -31.14
CA GLY A 38 18.33 -11.91 -30.15
C GLY A 38 19.13 -11.74 -28.88
N ARG A 39 19.34 -10.50 -28.41
CA ARG A 39 19.48 -10.28 -26.97
C ARG A 39 18.06 -10.14 -26.41
N ALA A 40 17.29 -11.20 -26.46
CA ALA A 40 16.38 -11.48 -25.38
C ALA A 40 17.23 -11.33 -24.11
N PHE A 41 16.86 -10.41 -23.25
CA PHE A 41 17.22 -10.49 -21.83
C PHE A 41 16.76 -11.90 -21.43
N ALA A 42 17.69 -12.85 -21.39
CA ALA A 42 17.53 -14.00 -20.55
C ALA A 42 17.47 -13.37 -19.15
N ALA A 43 16.26 -13.05 -18.69
CA ALA A 43 16.00 -12.87 -17.29
C ALA A 43 16.67 -14.08 -16.65
N SER A 44 17.63 -13.86 -15.74
CA SER A 44 18.26 -14.98 -15.06
C SER A 44 17.08 -15.79 -14.51
N GLU A 45 16.98 -17.07 -14.88
CA GLU A 45 15.81 -17.90 -14.60
C GLU A 45 15.52 -18.07 -13.11
N ASN A 46 16.33 -17.46 -12.23
CA ASN A 46 16.31 -17.62 -10.79
C ASN A 46 16.40 -16.27 -10.05
N ILE A 47 15.59 -15.30 -10.42
CA ILE A 47 15.39 -14.08 -9.63
C ILE A 47 13.99 -14.12 -9.02
N LEU A 48 13.90 -13.85 -7.71
CA LEU A 48 12.66 -13.60 -6.99
C LEU A 48 12.57 -12.10 -6.67
N ARG A 49 11.61 -11.42 -7.28
CA ARG A 49 11.37 -9.99 -7.07
C ARG A 49 10.29 -9.80 -6.01
N VAL A 50 10.67 -9.18 -4.92
CA VAL A 50 9.79 -8.86 -3.79
C VAL A 50 9.57 -7.37 -3.76
N GLY A 51 8.35 -6.91 -4.03
CA GLY A 51 7.96 -5.53 -3.80
C GLY A 51 7.72 -5.28 -2.32
N PHE A 52 8.21 -4.17 -1.79
CA PHE A 52 7.94 -3.71 -0.43
C PHE A 52 7.43 -2.28 -0.48
N ILE A 53 6.21 -2.05 0.00
CA ILE A 53 5.56 -0.73 -0.04
C ILE A 53 5.14 -0.33 1.37
N SER A 54 5.60 0.85 1.81
CA SER A 54 5.35 1.39 3.16
C SER A 54 5.28 2.92 3.17
N PRO A 55 4.67 3.55 4.19
CA PRO A 55 4.61 5.01 4.34
C PRO A 55 5.83 5.50 5.12
N ARG A 56 6.99 5.66 4.45
CA ARG A 56 8.24 6.10 5.13
C ARG A 56 8.32 7.60 5.33
N THR A 57 7.57 8.37 4.55
CA THR A 57 7.48 9.83 4.69
C THR A 57 6.02 10.29 4.71
N GLY A 58 5.81 11.59 4.97
CA GLY A 58 4.48 12.17 5.13
C GLY A 58 3.94 12.02 6.56
N PRO A 59 2.65 12.32 6.79
CA PRO A 59 2.05 12.31 8.14
C PRO A 59 2.13 10.97 8.86
N LEU A 60 2.04 9.86 8.13
CA LEU A 60 2.12 8.49 8.66
C LEU A 60 3.55 7.92 8.64
N GLY A 61 4.56 8.73 8.32
CA GLY A 61 5.96 8.30 8.19
C GLY A 61 6.54 7.68 9.47
N GLY A 62 5.96 7.99 10.63
CA GLY A 62 6.32 7.37 11.90
C GLY A 62 6.18 5.84 11.90
N PHE A 63 5.25 5.30 11.14
CA PHE A 63 5.05 3.85 11.00
C PHE A 63 6.13 3.15 10.17
N GLY A 64 6.80 3.87 9.26
CA GLY A 64 7.85 3.34 8.39
C GLY A 64 9.28 3.61 8.87
N GLN A 65 9.48 4.19 10.06
CA GLN A 65 10.82 4.58 10.54
C GLN A 65 11.81 3.42 10.66
N THR A 66 11.35 2.23 10.97
CA THR A 66 12.20 1.05 11.16
C THR A 66 12.40 0.24 9.88
N ASP A 67 11.66 0.53 8.82
CA ASP A 67 11.63 -0.30 7.61
C ASP A 67 13.00 -0.40 6.94
N GLY A 68 13.73 0.71 6.85
CA GLY A 68 15.08 0.71 6.27
C GLY A 68 16.01 -0.29 6.97
N TYR A 69 16.03 -0.28 8.31
CA TYR A 69 16.83 -1.22 9.10
C TYR A 69 16.42 -2.68 8.85
N VAL A 70 15.11 -2.95 8.84
CA VAL A 70 14.59 -4.31 8.62
C VAL A 70 14.92 -4.79 7.20
N LEU A 71 14.79 -3.92 6.19
CA LEU A 71 15.13 -4.23 4.81
C LEU A 71 16.62 -4.52 4.62
N ASP A 72 17.49 -3.75 5.27
CA ASP A 72 18.93 -3.99 5.21
C ASP A 72 19.30 -5.33 5.85
N LEU A 73 18.66 -5.67 6.97
CA LEU A 73 18.83 -6.97 7.62
C LEU A 73 18.32 -8.13 6.73
N ALA A 74 17.16 -7.93 6.08
CA ALA A 74 16.62 -8.90 5.12
C ALA A 74 17.55 -9.10 3.93
N ARG A 75 18.06 -8.00 3.32
CA ARG A 75 19.04 -8.06 2.23
C ARG A 75 20.32 -8.78 2.63
N ALA A 76 20.84 -8.48 3.83
CA ALA A 76 22.04 -9.15 4.37
C ALA A 76 21.80 -10.65 4.58
N THR A 77 20.62 -11.03 5.07
CA THR A 77 20.24 -12.43 5.31
C THR A 77 20.07 -13.20 4.00
N LEU A 78 19.53 -12.56 2.97
CA LEU A 78 19.20 -13.15 1.67
C LEU A 78 20.30 -12.95 0.61
N LYS A 79 21.47 -12.43 0.98
CA LYS A 79 22.57 -12.12 0.06
C LYS A 79 23.07 -13.32 -0.78
N ASP A 80 22.98 -14.51 -0.21
CA ASP A 80 23.41 -15.76 -0.86
C ASP A 80 22.23 -16.45 -1.59
N GLY A 81 21.09 -15.75 -1.69
CA GLY A 81 19.86 -16.21 -2.31
C GLY A 81 18.96 -17.02 -1.38
N LEU A 82 17.77 -17.32 -1.88
CA LEU A 82 16.75 -18.12 -1.20
C LEU A 82 16.61 -19.46 -1.91
N LYS A 83 16.82 -20.56 -1.19
CA LYS A 83 16.63 -21.91 -1.74
C LYS A 83 15.14 -22.28 -1.70
N ILE A 84 14.57 -22.56 -2.88
CA ILE A 84 13.19 -23.01 -3.05
C ILE A 84 13.24 -24.32 -3.85
N GLY A 85 12.93 -25.43 -3.19
CA GLY A 85 13.15 -26.77 -3.77
C GLY A 85 14.63 -27.01 -4.06
N ASP A 86 14.96 -27.35 -5.28
CA ASP A 86 16.33 -27.63 -5.73
C ASP A 86 17.03 -26.40 -6.36
N LYS A 87 16.34 -25.26 -6.43
CA LYS A 87 16.85 -24.02 -7.03
C LYS A 87 17.18 -22.97 -5.97
N THR A 88 18.22 -22.18 -6.23
CA THR A 88 18.53 -20.98 -5.45
C THR A 88 18.18 -19.76 -6.27
N TYR A 89 17.38 -18.87 -5.68
CA TYR A 89 16.92 -17.63 -6.28
C TYR A 89 17.68 -16.45 -5.71
N GLU A 90 18.18 -15.58 -6.56
CA GLU A 90 18.59 -14.23 -6.14
C GLU A 90 17.35 -13.46 -5.70
N VAL A 91 17.37 -12.86 -4.51
CA VAL A 91 16.24 -12.08 -4.00
C VAL A 91 16.47 -10.59 -4.20
N GLN A 92 15.62 -9.96 -5.00
CA GLN A 92 15.64 -8.52 -5.23
C GLN A 92 14.46 -7.89 -4.48
N ILE A 93 14.76 -7.00 -3.51
CA ILE A 93 13.75 -6.27 -2.75
C ILE A 93 13.64 -4.86 -3.32
N LEU A 94 12.48 -4.58 -3.92
CA LEU A 94 12.10 -3.31 -4.53
C LEU A 94 11.28 -2.52 -3.52
N ASP A 95 11.92 -1.63 -2.77
CA ASP A 95 11.27 -0.87 -1.71
C ASP A 95 10.80 0.51 -2.19
N GLN A 96 9.58 0.89 -1.84
CA GLN A 96 8.92 2.10 -2.32
C GLN A 96 8.17 2.81 -1.20
N ASP A 97 8.27 4.14 -1.20
CA ASP A 97 7.64 5.03 -0.23
C ASP A 97 6.32 5.58 -0.79
N THR A 98 5.22 5.36 -0.08
CA THR A 98 3.90 5.89 -0.44
C THR A 98 3.76 7.38 -0.16
N GLN A 99 4.65 7.97 0.64
CA GLN A 99 4.53 9.34 1.15
C GLN A 99 3.20 9.58 1.89
N SER A 100 2.65 8.52 2.51
CA SER A 100 1.35 8.53 3.20
C SER A 100 0.14 8.81 2.28
N ASP A 101 0.28 8.62 0.97
CA ASP A 101 -0.78 8.85 -0.02
C ASP A 101 -1.33 7.52 -0.55
N PRO A 102 -2.64 7.23 -0.34
CA PRO A 102 -3.25 5.97 -0.77
C PRO A 102 -3.33 5.82 -2.28
N SER A 103 -3.48 6.92 -3.03
CA SER A 103 -3.49 6.87 -4.50
C SER A 103 -2.12 6.49 -5.03
N ARG A 104 -1.06 7.06 -4.44
CA ARG A 104 0.33 6.72 -4.74
C ARG A 104 0.62 5.27 -4.38
N ALA A 105 0.14 4.76 -3.24
CA ALA A 105 0.31 3.37 -2.83
C ALA A 105 -0.21 2.41 -3.92
N GLY A 106 -1.42 2.63 -4.42
CA GLY A 106 -2.00 1.84 -5.51
C GLY A 106 -1.26 1.99 -6.84
N GLN A 107 -0.73 3.18 -7.16
CA GLN A 107 0.07 3.40 -8.37
C GLN A 107 1.42 2.68 -8.30
N LEU A 108 2.11 2.75 -7.17
CA LEU A 108 3.37 2.04 -6.94
C LEU A 108 3.19 0.53 -7.07
N ALA A 109 2.14 -0.04 -6.48
CA ALA A 109 1.83 -1.46 -6.63
C ALA A 109 1.64 -1.86 -8.10
N LYS A 110 0.85 -1.09 -8.85
CA LYS A 110 0.62 -1.34 -10.29
C LYS A 110 1.90 -1.21 -11.10
N SER A 111 2.76 -0.23 -10.80
CA SER A 111 4.05 -0.06 -11.46
C SER A 111 4.98 -1.24 -11.20
N SER A 112 5.09 -1.68 -9.94
CA SER A 112 5.91 -2.84 -9.58
C SER A 112 5.41 -4.13 -10.23
N ILE A 113 4.11 -4.33 -10.32
CA ILE A 113 3.51 -5.49 -10.96
C ILE A 113 3.76 -5.49 -12.47
N ASN A 114 3.43 -4.38 -13.15
CA ASN A 114 3.41 -4.33 -14.62
C ASN A 114 4.76 -3.95 -15.23
N GLY A 115 5.57 -3.15 -14.54
CA GLY A 115 6.85 -2.64 -15.04
C GLY A 115 8.05 -3.44 -14.55
N GLU A 116 8.05 -3.82 -13.27
CA GLU A 116 9.20 -4.46 -12.64
C GLU A 116 9.03 -5.98 -12.50
N GLY A 117 7.80 -6.48 -12.67
CA GLY A 117 7.50 -7.91 -12.66
C GLY A 117 7.73 -8.54 -11.30
N VAL A 118 7.18 -7.96 -10.23
CA VAL A 118 7.25 -8.53 -8.88
C VAL A 118 6.52 -9.86 -8.79
N ASP A 119 7.13 -10.81 -8.10
CA ASP A 119 6.57 -12.15 -7.87
C ASP A 119 5.75 -12.20 -6.58
N LEU A 120 6.11 -11.37 -5.60
CA LEU A 120 5.47 -11.26 -4.29
C LEU A 120 5.47 -9.80 -3.83
N MET A 121 4.36 -9.34 -3.27
CA MET A 121 4.23 -8.01 -2.68
C MET A 121 4.14 -8.10 -1.16
N LEU A 122 4.87 -7.25 -0.48
CA LEU A 122 4.74 -6.98 0.94
C LEU A 122 4.23 -5.55 1.13
N ALA A 123 3.14 -5.38 1.88
CA ALA A 123 2.56 -4.09 2.21
C ALA A 123 2.40 -3.96 3.72
N VAL A 124 2.87 -2.86 4.29
CA VAL A 124 2.94 -2.71 5.74
C VAL A 124 2.38 -1.39 6.23
N SER A 125 2.02 -1.39 7.48
CA SER A 125 1.81 -0.28 8.40
C SER A 125 0.39 0.23 8.50
N THR A 126 -0.20 0.85 7.48
CA THR A 126 -1.47 1.56 7.62
C THR A 126 -2.50 1.15 6.57
N PRO A 127 -3.82 1.32 6.85
CA PRO A 127 -4.87 1.04 5.88
C PRO A 127 -4.71 1.82 4.57
N GLU A 128 -4.22 3.07 4.63
CA GLU A 128 -3.98 3.94 3.49
C GLU A 128 -2.91 3.37 2.55
N THR A 129 -1.96 2.62 3.08
CA THR A 129 -0.93 1.93 2.30
C THR A 129 -1.40 0.54 1.89
N ILE A 130 -1.82 -0.27 2.88
CA ILE A 130 -2.04 -1.71 2.68
C ILE A 130 -3.22 -1.98 1.75
N ASN A 131 -4.37 -1.31 1.95
CA ASN A 131 -5.57 -1.64 1.21
C ASN A 131 -5.43 -1.37 -0.30
N PRO A 132 -4.95 -0.20 -0.76
CA PRO A 132 -4.75 0.04 -2.19
C PRO A 132 -3.71 -0.89 -2.83
N VAL A 133 -2.65 -1.25 -2.11
CA VAL A 133 -1.64 -2.21 -2.59
C VAL A 133 -2.23 -3.60 -2.73
N ALA A 134 -2.93 -4.08 -1.70
CA ALA A 134 -3.57 -5.38 -1.71
C ALA A 134 -4.66 -5.48 -2.80
N ASP A 135 -5.44 -4.41 -3.03
CA ASP A 135 -6.45 -4.39 -4.10
C ASP A 135 -5.82 -4.46 -5.49
N ALA A 136 -4.70 -3.76 -5.71
CA ALA A 136 -3.96 -3.85 -6.97
C ALA A 136 -3.39 -5.27 -7.20
N CYS A 137 -2.86 -5.91 -6.15
CA CYS A 137 -2.35 -7.27 -6.19
C CYS A 137 -3.47 -8.30 -6.43
N GLU A 138 -4.62 -8.17 -5.74
CA GLU A 138 -5.77 -9.05 -5.92
C GLU A 138 -6.28 -9.00 -7.36
N ALA A 139 -6.39 -7.79 -7.93
CA ALA A 139 -6.84 -7.59 -9.30
C ALA A 139 -5.87 -8.17 -10.34
N ALA A 140 -4.57 -8.16 -10.05
CA ALA A 140 -3.52 -8.64 -10.95
C ALA A 140 -3.19 -10.13 -10.75
N GLY A 141 -3.68 -10.78 -9.70
CA GLY A 141 -3.33 -12.17 -9.37
C GLY A 141 -1.91 -12.32 -8.84
N VAL A 142 -1.36 -11.29 -8.20
CA VAL A 142 -0.04 -11.30 -7.57
C VAL A 142 -0.18 -11.55 -6.07
N PRO A 143 0.54 -12.53 -5.51
CA PRO A 143 0.53 -12.76 -4.06
C PRO A 143 0.93 -11.51 -3.29
N CYS A 144 0.12 -11.14 -2.28
CA CYS A 144 0.44 -10.05 -1.38
C CYS A 144 0.26 -10.48 0.07
N LEU A 145 1.29 -10.26 0.88
CA LEU A 145 1.21 -10.42 2.32
C LEU A 145 1.34 -9.05 2.99
N SER A 146 0.42 -8.74 3.89
CA SER A 146 0.41 -7.48 4.63
C SER A 146 0.38 -7.70 6.14
N THR A 147 0.83 -6.69 6.90
CA THR A 147 0.88 -6.74 8.37
C THR A 147 0.85 -5.35 9.00
N VAL A 148 0.74 -5.30 10.33
CA VAL A 148 0.86 -4.11 11.20
C VAL A 148 -0.41 -3.24 11.25
N MET A 149 -1.54 -3.68 10.78
CA MET A 149 -2.83 -3.01 11.03
C MET A 149 -3.85 -4.01 11.60
N PRO A 150 -4.95 -3.57 12.19
CA PRO A 150 -6.03 -4.47 12.59
C PRO A 150 -6.62 -5.19 11.38
N TRP A 151 -6.75 -6.53 11.50
CA TRP A 151 -7.24 -7.35 10.39
C TRP A 151 -8.65 -6.95 9.93
N GLU A 152 -9.46 -6.40 10.82
CA GLU A 152 -10.80 -5.90 10.49
C GLU A 152 -10.74 -4.72 9.52
N ALA A 153 -9.77 -3.81 9.69
CA ALA A 153 -9.55 -2.67 8.79
C ALA A 153 -9.09 -3.15 7.40
N TRP A 154 -8.29 -4.22 7.34
CA TRP A 154 -7.93 -4.85 6.08
C TRP A 154 -9.10 -5.57 5.43
N TYR A 155 -9.81 -6.42 6.18
CA TYR A 155 -10.82 -7.31 5.65
C TYR A 155 -12.11 -6.57 5.27
N PHE A 156 -12.69 -5.85 6.23
CA PHE A 156 -13.93 -5.11 6.03
C PHE A 156 -13.71 -3.81 5.27
N GLY A 157 -12.58 -3.14 5.49
CA GLY A 157 -12.19 -1.93 4.76
C GLY A 157 -12.06 -2.15 3.24
N ARG A 158 -11.79 -3.39 2.83
CA ARG A 158 -11.76 -3.82 1.42
C ARG A 158 -13.08 -4.44 0.93
N GLY A 159 -14.17 -4.28 1.69
CA GLY A 159 -15.53 -4.66 1.29
C GLY A 159 -15.93 -6.10 1.59
N ALA A 160 -15.13 -6.89 2.30
CA ALA A 160 -15.54 -8.20 2.78
C ALA A 160 -16.68 -8.06 3.82
N LYS A 161 -17.51 -9.08 3.92
CA LYS A 161 -18.69 -9.06 4.81
C LYS A 161 -18.53 -10.07 5.94
N PRO A 162 -18.96 -9.74 7.17
CA PRO A 162 -18.98 -10.69 8.28
C PRO A 162 -19.78 -11.94 7.93
N GLY A 163 -19.20 -13.12 8.23
CA GLY A 163 -19.86 -14.40 8.01
C GLY A 163 -19.95 -14.88 6.57
N ALA A 164 -19.50 -14.08 5.59
CA ALA A 164 -19.38 -14.51 4.21
C ALA A 164 -18.00 -15.14 3.94
N PRO A 165 -17.89 -16.04 2.94
CA PRO A 165 -16.58 -16.50 2.48
C PRO A 165 -15.69 -15.33 2.05
N SER A 166 -14.37 -15.47 2.27
CA SER A 166 -13.42 -14.43 1.84
C SER A 166 -13.49 -14.21 0.33
N PRO A 167 -13.63 -12.96 -0.13
CA PRO A 167 -13.56 -12.65 -1.55
C PRO A 167 -12.13 -12.63 -2.08
N PHE A 168 -11.12 -12.67 -1.21
CA PHE A 168 -9.71 -12.54 -1.55
C PHE A 168 -9.07 -13.91 -1.79
N LYS A 169 -8.28 -14.02 -2.86
CA LYS A 169 -7.58 -15.23 -3.29
C LYS A 169 -6.07 -15.08 -3.27
N TRP A 170 -5.60 -13.88 -3.57
CA TRP A 170 -4.19 -13.58 -3.76
C TRP A 170 -3.58 -12.77 -2.63
N THR A 171 -4.42 -12.19 -1.79
CA THR A 171 -3.97 -11.29 -0.74
C THR A 171 -4.33 -11.81 0.63
N TYR A 172 -3.36 -11.70 1.54
CA TYR A 172 -3.44 -12.19 2.91
C TYR A 172 -2.96 -11.13 3.88
N HIS A 173 -3.51 -11.15 5.07
CA HIS A 173 -3.11 -10.23 6.13
C HIS A 173 -2.72 -11.02 7.37
N PHE A 174 -1.59 -10.64 7.98
CA PHE A 174 -1.11 -11.16 9.24
C PHE A 174 -1.04 -10.01 10.25
N GLY A 175 -1.95 -10.00 11.19
CA GLY A 175 -2.04 -8.93 12.19
C GLY A 175 -3.00 -9.24 13.32
N PHE A 176 -2.95 -8.37 14.31
CA PHE A 176 -3.88 -8.36 15.43
C PHE A 176 -5.24 -7.80 14.98
N GLY A 177 -6.25 -7.90 15.86
CA GLY A 177 -7.56 -7.28 15.65
C GLY A 177 -7.99 -6.39 16.81
N GLY A 178 -9.12 -5.73 16.64
CA GLY A 178 -9.72 -4.90 17.68
C GLY A 178 -10.07 -5.69 18.94
N GLY A 179 -10.37 -6.99 18.77
CA GLY A 179 -10.63 -7.88 19.90
C GLY A 179 -9.39 -8.13 20.79
N GLU A 180 -8.21 -8.20 20.22
CA GLU A 180 -6.95 -8.34 20.94
C GLU A 180 -6.59 -7.04 21.67
N PHE A 181 -6.79 -5.88 21.05
CA PHE A 181 -6.66 -4.58 21.74
C PHE A 181 -7.60 -4.45 22.92
N PHE A 182 -8.87 -4.78 22.73
CA PHE A 182 -9.85 -4.78 23.81
C PHE A 182 -9.41 -5.64 25.00
N LYS A 183 -9.02 -6.87 24.75
CA LYS A 183 -8.54 -7.80 25.80
C LYS A 183 -7.30 -7.26 26.52
N ALA A 184 -6.33 -6.72 25.76
CA ALA A 184 -5.10 -6.17 26.30
C ALA A 184 -5.39 -5.00 27.25
N TYR A 185 -6.19 -4.02 26.81
CA TYR A 185 -6.52 -2.87 27.62
C TYR A 185 -7.32 -3.25 28.87
N VAL A 186 -8.39 -4.03 28.74
CA VAL A 186 -9.22 -4.44 29.87
C VAL A 186 -8.42 -5.26 30.88
N SER A 187 -7.56 -6.17 30.44
CA SER A 187 -6.74 -6.97 31.32
C SER A 187 -5.74 -6.10 32.09
N GLN A 188 -5.06 -5.17 31.43
CA GLN A 188 -4.10 -4.27 32.07
C GLN A 188 -4.76 -3.30 33.05
N TRP A 189 -5.85 -2.67 32.64
CA TRP A 189 -6.53 -1.67 33.48
C TRP A 189 -7.22 -2.27 34.70
N ASN A 190 -7.51 -3.57 34.70
CA ASN A 190 -8.05 -4.27 35.85
C ASN A 190 -6.98 -4.80 36.82
N LEU A 191 -5.69 -4.65 36.51
CA LEU A 191 -4.61 -5.06 37.42
C LEU A 191 -4.52 -4.19 38.68
N ILE A 192 -4.98 -2.94 38.60
CA ILE A 192 -4.96 -2.00 39.72
C ILE A 192 -6.34 -1.32 39.84
N PRO A 193 -6.75 -0.92 41.06
CA PRO A 193 -7.96 -0.12 41.24
C PRO A 193 -7.84 1.24 40.53
N THR A 194 -8.81 1.57 39.68
CA THR A 194 -8.88 2.85 38.97
C THR A 194 -10.31 3.43 39.11
N ASN A 195 -10.49 4.69 38.74
CA ASN A 195 -11.81 5.30 38.63
C ASN A 195 -12.55 4.89 37.36
N LYS A 196 -11.94 4.03 36.51
CA LYS A 196 -12.45 3.56 35.23
C LYS A 196 -12.76 4.65 34.20
N LYS A 197 -12.20 5.84 34.36
CA LYS A 197 -12.23 6.90 33.35
C LYS A 197 -11.00 6.83 32.47
N VAL A 198 -11.20 6.82 31.16
CA VAL A 198 -10.13 6.67 30.16
C VAL A 198 -10.19 7.84 29.19
N GLY A 199 -9.19 8.71 29.22
CA GLY A 199 -8.99 9.70 28.18
C GLY A 199 -8.39 9.05 26.95
N VAL A 200 -8.93 9.33 25.78
CA VAL A 200 -8.48 8.76 24.52
C VAL A 200 -8.07 9.84 23.53
N LEU A 201 -7.06 9.51 22.70
CA LEU A 201 -6.65 10.32 21.55
C LEU A 201 -6.71 9.43 20.31
N TYR A 202 -7.65 9.71 19.44
CA TYR A 202 -7.79 8.99 18.16
C TYR A 202 -7.56 9.98 17.01
N PRO A 203 -6.67 9.66 16.05
CA PRO A 203 -6.46 10.50 14.88
C PRO A 203 -7.68 10.52 13.96
N ASN A 204 -7.72 11.51 13.07
CA ASN A 204 -8.73 11.62 12.01
C ASN A 204 -8.29 10.85 10.75
N ASP A 205 -7.97 9.59 10.92
CA ASP A 205 -7.59 8.67 9.87
C ASP A 205 -8.47 7.39 9.90
N ALA A 206 -8.20 6.44 9.01
CA ALA A 206 -8.97 5.20 8.93
C ALA A 206 -8.90 4.39 10.22
N ASP A 207 -7.74 4.31 10.86
CA ASP A 207 -7.53 3.56 12.10
C ASP A 207 -8.22 4.23 13.28
N GLY A 208 -7.99 5.51 13.49
CA GLY A 208 -8.60 6.27 14.59
C GLY A 208 -10.12 6.28 14.52
N ASN A 209 -10.68 6.46 13.33
CA ASN A 209 -12.12 6.42 13.11
C ASN A 209 -12.71 5.03 13.35
N ALA A 210 -12.02 3.95 12.91
CA ALA A 210 -12.43 2.57 13.16
C ALA A 210 -12.39 2.22 14.66
N ILE A 211 -11.33 2.64 15.37
CA ILE A 211 -11.19 2.44 16.82
C ILE A 211 -12.29 3.19 17.58
N ARG A 212 -12.54 4.45 17.23
CA ARG A 212 -13.62 5.25 17.84
C ARG A 212 -14.99 4.59 17.66
N ALA A 213 -15.26 4.06 16.47
CA ALA A 213 -16.55 3.44 16.17
C ALA A 213 -16.76 2.09 16.86
N ASN A 214 -15.70 1.32 17.09
CA ASN A 214 -15.81 -0.07 17.52
C ASN A 214 -15.28 -0.32 18.94
N LEU A 215 -14.05 0.12 19.24
CA LEU A 215 -13.39 -0.19 20.50
C LEU A 215 -13.95 0.64 21.66
N ALA A 216 -14.20 1.93 21.46
CA ALA A 216 -14.71 2.80 22.52
C ALA A 216 -16.07 2.34 23.06
N PRO A 217 -17.08 1.97 22.23
CA PRO A 217 -18.32 1.37 22.73
C PRO A 217 -18.15 0.03 23.46
N ALA A 218 -17.18 -0.81 23.01
CA ALA A 218 -16.90 -2.07 23.66
C ALA A 218 -16.30 -1.88 25.06
N LEU A 219 -15.38 -0.92 25.21
CA LEU A 219 -14.82 -0.53 26.52
C LEU A 219 -15.89 0.04 27.45
N GLY A 220 -16.83 0.84 26.91
CA GLY A 220 -17.98 1.33 27.65
C GLY A 220 -18.84 0.19 28.23
N LYS A 221 -19.11 -0.85 27.45
CA LYS A 221 -19.83 -2.05 27.90
C LYS A 221 -19.04 -2.84 28.96
N ALA A 222 -17.72 -2.75 28.96
CA ALA A 222 -16.86 -3.35 29.99
C ALA A 222 -16.76 -2.50 31.29
N GLY A 223 -17.50 -1.41 31.38
CA GLY A 223 -17.60 -0.55 32.56
C GLY A 223 -16.60 0.60 32.63
N PHE A 224 -15.96 0.93 31.54
CA PHE A 224 -15.09 2.11 31.45
C PHE A 224 -15.84 3.31 30.87
N THR A 225 -15.54 4.50 31.41
CA THR A 225 -16.07 5.76 30.87
C THR A 225 -15.03 6.34 29.92
N ILE A 226 -15.36 6.42 28.63
CA ILE A 226 -14.45 6.95 27.63
C ILE A 226 -14.65 8.46 27.48
N ILE A 227 -13.59 9.22 27.67
CA ILE A 227 -13.54 10.67 27.48
C ILE A 227 -12.83 10.94 26.17
N ASP A 228 -13.61 11.18 25.13
CA ASP A 228 -13.12 11.44 23.75
C ASP A 228 -13.28 12.93 23.43
N PRO A 229 -12.18 13.69 23.28
CA PRO A 229 -12.22 15.11 22.91
C PRO A 229 -12.54 15.34 21.42
N GLY A 230 -12.74 14.29 20.65
CA GLY A 230 -12.85 14.31 19.19
C GLY A 230 -11.55 13.95 18.47
N PRO A 231 -11.61 13.81 17.13
CA PRO A 231 -10.44 13.46 16.34
C PRO A 231 -9.41 14.59 16.32
N TYR A 232 -8.15 14.22 16.18
CA TYR A 232 -7.06 15.14 15.87
C TYR A 232 -6.48 14.84 14.50
N GLU A 233 -5.89 15.83 13.84
CA GLU A 233 -5.26 15.65 12.53
C GLU A 233 -3.87 15.04 12.68
N ASP A 234 -3.48 14.16 11.76
CA ASP A 234 -2.13 13.60 11.72
C ASP A 234 -1.09 14.71 11.61
N GLY A 235 -0.02 14.58 12.41
CA GLY A 235 0.99 15.62 12.53
C GLY A 235 0.69 16.69 13.57
N THR A 236 -0.44 16.62 14.29
CA THR A 236 -0.72 17.48 15.44
C THR A 236 0.38 17.36 16.49
N THR A 237 0.89 18.49 16.98
CA THR A 237 1.94 18.56 18.01
C THR A 237 1.46 19.20 19.31
N ASP A 238 0.36 19.92 19.28
CA ASP A 238 -0.23 20.55 20.47
C ASP A 238 -1.52 19.83 20.91
N TYR A 239 -1.45 19.18 22.07
CA TYR A 239 -2.56 18.47 22.71
C TYR A 239 -3.03 19.16 23.99
N SER A 240 -2.72 20.44 24.20
CA SER A 240 -3.01 21.18 25.44
C SER A 240 -4.49 21.16 25.80
N ALA A 241 -5.39 21.29 24.82
CA ALA A 241 -6.83 21.27 25.02
C ALA A 241 -7.33 19.89 25.48
N GLN A 242 -6.84 18.83 24.87
CA GLN A 242 -7.18 17.45 25.22
C GLN A 242 -6.68 17.11 26.62
N ILE A 243 -5.45 17.49 26.94
CA ILE A 243 -4.86 17.30 28.28
C ILE A 243 -5.65 18.08 29.34
N ALA A 244 -6.07 19.29 29.04
CA ALA A 244 -6.89 20.09 29.96
C ALA A 244 -8.24 19.40 30.24
N LEU A 245 -8.89 18.83 29.22
CA LEU A 245 -10.11 18.04 29.38
C LEU A 245 -9.88 16.82 30.26
N PHE A 246 -8.81 16.03 30.00
CA PHE A 246 -8.50 14.83 30.78
C PHE A 246 -8.24 15.14 32.26
N LYS A 247 -7.53 16.23 32.55
CA LYS A 247 -7.33 16.72 33.94
C LYS A 247 -8.66 17.10 34.60
N LYS A 248 -9.54 17.84 33.89
CA LYS A 248 -10.86 18.21 34.37
C LYS A 248 -11.72 16.99 34.70
N GLU A 249 -11.72 16.01 33.82
CA GLU A 249 -12.49 14.76 33.95
C GLU A 249 -11.83 13.76 34.93
N LYS A 250 -10.60 14.01 35.37
CA LYS A 250 -9.83 13.14 36.27
C LYS A 250 -9.58 11.77 35.68
N CYS A 251 -9.17 11.73 34.40
CA CYS A 251 -8.72 10.49 33.74
C CYS A 251 -7.36 10.02 34.29
#